data_b7e5ccd4cd397a705ebc89273f9f2068
#
_entry.id   b7e5ccd4cd397a705ebc89273f9f2068
#
_cell.length_a   1.000
_cell.length_b   1.000
_cell.length_c   1.000
_cell.angle_alpha   90.00
_cell.angle_beta   90.00
_cell.angle_gamma   90.00
#
_symmetry.space_group_name_H-M   'P 1'
#
loop_
_entity.id
_entity.type
_entity.pdbx_description
1 polymer ?
#
loop_
_entity_poly.entity_id
_entity_poly.type
_entity_poly.pdbx_seq_one_letter_code
_entity_poly.pdbx_strand_id
1 'polypeptide(L)'
;MIRLKSADIEEIKQIAQKTYPHECCGVMVGSVENGVKTVTQLIPAENQRTDSPANRYLITPDLLNELEKKLKGTDRAIVGFFHSHPEVPARPSTYDQDHAWPWYSYVIVSVNKGQAGEIHNWKLKDDRSAFDAEKMELL
;
A
#
# COMPACT_ATOMS: atom_id res chain seq x y z
N MET A 1 5.04 5.56 12.08
CA MET A 1 5.77 6.27 11.01
C MET A 1 6.36 5.29 10.03
N ILE A 2 6.29 5.63 8.76
CA ILE A 2 6.94 4.87 7.68
C ILE A 2 7.93 5.77 6.95
N ARG A 3 9.09 5.22 6.61
CA ARG A 3 10.13 5.91 5.84
C ARG A 3 10.26 5.27 4.46
N LEU A 4 10.26 6.11 3.43
CA LEU A 4 10.43 5.70 2.03
C LEU A 4 11.44 6.63 1.36
N LYS A 5 12.06 6.14 0.30
CA LYS A 5 12.88 6.99 -0.57
C LYS A 5 11.97 7.73 -1.54
N SER A 6 12.42 8.90 -2.01
CA SER A 6 11.72 9.61 -3.09
C SER A 6 11.54 8.74 -4.33
N ALA A 7 12.52 7.88 -4.63
CA ALA A 7 12.43 6.92 -5.72
C ALA A 7 11.30 5.90 -5.54
N ASP A 8 11.01 5.49 -4.30
CA ASP A 8 9.90 4.58 -4.01
C ASP A 8 8.55 5.26 -4.30
N ILE A 9 8.40 6.50 -3.89
CA ILE A 9 7.19 7.29 -4.16
C ILE A 9 6.97 7.43 -5.67
N GLU A 10 8.04 7.74 -6.40
CA GLU A 10 7.98 7.87 -7.86
C GLU A 10 7.58 6.55 -8.52
N GLU A 11 8.14 5.45 -8.05
CA GLU A 11 7.81 4.11 -8.56
C GLU A 11 6.33 3.76 -8.33
N ILE A 12 5.80 4.03 -7.13
CA ILE A 12 4.38 3.82 -6.83
C ILE A 12 3.51 4.63 -7.78
N LYS A 13 3.85 5.90 -8.00
CA LYS A 13 3.10 6.76 -8.92
C LYS A 13 3.13 6.24 -10.35
N GLN A 14 4.28 5.78 -10.81
CA GLN A 14 4.42 5.21 -12.16
C GLN A 14 3.60 3.94 -12.33
N ILE A 15 3.63 3.05 -11.34
CA ILE A 15 2.80 1.83 -11.35
C ILE A 15 1.33 2.20 -11.43
N ALA A 16 0.90 3.17 -10.63
CA ALA A 16 -0.48 3.64 -10.61
C ALA A 16 -0.93 4.20 -11.95
N GLN A 17 -0.07 4.98 -12.62
CA GLN A 17 -0.37 5.54 -13.93
C GLN A 17 -0.46 4.48 -15.03
N LYS A 18 0.43 3.47 -14.98
CA LYS A 18 0.41 2.37 -15.95
C LYS A 18 -0.84 1.50 -15.81
N THR A 19 -1.34 1.35 -14.60
CA THR A 19 -2.50 0.49 -14.31
C THR A 19 -3.82 1.22 -14.56
N TYR A 20 -3.81 2.54 -14.52
CA TYR A 20 -5.00 3.35 -14.77
C TYR A 20 -5.72 2.89 -16.06
N PRO A 21 -7.05 2.75 -16.10
CA PRO A 21 -8.06 3.21 -15.12
C PRO A 21 -8.36 2.22 -14.00
N HIS A 22 -7.59 1.14 -13.86
CA HIS A 22 -7.76 0.16 -12.79
C HIS A 22 -6.89 0.53 -11.58
N GLU A 23 -7.25 0.02 -10.41
CA GLU A 23 -6.44 0.17 -9.21
C GLU A 23 -5.20 -0.72 -9.31
N CYS A 24 -4.03 -0.12 -9.03
CA CYS A 24 -2.83 -0.90 -8.79
C CYS A 24 -2.76 -1.33 -7.32
N CYS A 25 -1.96 -2.31 -7.02
CA CYS A 25 -1.66 -2.71 -5.66
C CYS A 25 -0.27 -3.31 -5.55
N GLY A 26 0.23 -3.37 -4.34
CA GLY A 26 1.51 -3.99 -4.07
C GLY A 26 1.82 -4.09 -2.59
N VAL A 27 2.94 -4.73 -2.30
CA VAL A 27 3.40 -4.99 -0.94
C VAL A 27 4.66 -4.18 -0.69
N MET A 28 4.75 -3.60 0.50
CA MET A 28 5.95 -2.91 0.96
C MET A 28 6.67 -3.81 1.97
N VAL A 29 7.93 -4.10 1.68
CA VAL A 29 8.81 -4.89 2.54
C VAL A 29 9.85 -3.97 3.13
N GLY A 30 10.20 -4.20 4.38
CA GLY A 30 11.19 -3.36 5.04
C GLY A 30 11.59 -3.87 6.39
N SER A 31 12.21 -3.01 7.17
CA SER A 31 12.63 -3.26 8.54
C SER A 31 11.81 -2.43 9.51
N VAL A 32 11.74 -2.89 10.76
CA VAL A 32 11.06 -2.18 11.84
C VAL A 32 12.04 -2.00 12.98
N GLU A 33 12.23 -0.76 13.41
CA GLU A 33 13.11 -0.43 14.53
C GLU A 33 12.45 0.65 15.37
N ASN A 34 12.24 0.38 16.65
CA ASN A 34 11.59 1.31 17.59
C ASN A 34 10.25 1.83 17.08
N GLY A 35 9.47 0.95 16.46
CA GLY A 35 8.15 1.31 15.90
C GLY A 35 8.19 2.06 14.58
N VAL A 36 9.38 2.33 14.04
CA VAL A 36 9.56 3.00 12.74
C VAL A 36 9.76 1.96 11.65
N LYS A 37 8.92 2.00 10.64
CA LYS A 37 9.01 1.13 9.46
C LYS A 37 9.86 1.82 8.40
N THR A 38 10.85 1.11 7.85
CA THR A 38 11.66 1.62 6.74
C THR A 38 11.51 0.70 5.55
N VAL A 39 10.96 1.22 4.46
CA VAL A 39 10.75 0.42 3.24
C VAL A 39 12.09 0.18 2.55
N THR A 40 12.36 -1.07 2.24
CA THR A 40 13.57 -1.48 1.51
C THR A 40 13.26 -2.06 0.14
N GLN A 41 12.01 -2.49 -0.09
CA GLN A 41 11.62 -3.09 -1.35
C GLN A 41 10.11 -2.90 -1.59
N LEU A 42 9.77 -2.57 -2.82
CA LEU A 42 8.39 -2.55 -3.31
C LEU A 42 8.16 -3.79 -4.16
N ILE A 43 7.06 -4.47 -3.92
CA ILE A 43 6.68 -5.65 -4.70
C ILE A 43 5.32 -5.37 -5.32
N PRO A 44 5.28 -4.91 -6.58
CA PRO A 44 4.00 -4.74 -7.28
C PRO A 44 3.30 -6.08 -7.39
N ALA A 45 1.97 -6.06 -7.22
CA ALA A 45 1.14 -7.25 -7.33
C ALA A 45 0.12 -7.06 -8.43
N GLU A 46 -0.25 -8.15 -9.08
CA GLU A 46 -1.36 -8.13 -10.02
C GLU A 46 -2.66 -8.03 -9.23
N ASN A 47 -3.57 -7.16 -9.69
CA ASN A 47 -4.87 -7.04 -9.07
C ASN A 47 -5.72 -8.27 -9.44
N GLN A 48 -5.97 -9.13 -8.46
CA GLN A 48 -6.71 -10.38 -8.66
C GLN A 48 -8.23 -10.20 -8.65
N ARG A 49 -8.69 -9.00 -8.39
CA ARG A 49 -10.12 -8.71 -8.39
C ARG A 49 -10.63 -8.58 -9.82
N THR A 50 -11.63 -9.40 -10.19
CA THR A 50 -12.16 -9.43 -11.56
C THR A 50 -13.51 -8.78 -11.72
N ASP A 51 -14.24 -8.59 -10.61
CA ASP A 51 -15.59 -8.02 -10.62
C ASP A 51 -15.61 -6.49 -10.66
N SER A 52 -14.59 -5.84 -10.11
CA SER A 52 -14.54 -4.37 -10.06
C SER A 52 -13.09 -3.85 -10.01
N PRO A 53 -12.22 -4.21 -10.98
CA PRO A 53 -10.79 -3.88 -10.90
C PRO A 53 -10.50 -2.38 -10.99
N ALA A 54 -11.44 -1.56 -11.49
CA ALA A 54 -11.27 -0.11 -11.55
C ALA A 54 -11.45 0.56 -10.19
N ASN A 55 -12.18 -0.07 -9.27
CA ASN A 55 -12.53 0.53 -7.98
C ASN A 55 -12.03 -0.25 -6.77
N ARG A 56 -11.48 -1.42 -6.98
CA ARG A 56 -11.09 -2.32 -5.90
C ARG A 56 -9.90 -3.17 -6.32
N TYR A 57 -9.13 -3.59 -5.32
CA TYR A 57 -7.98 -4.46 -5.54
C TYR A 57 -8.04 -5.65 -4.61
N LEU A 58 -7.26 -6.68 -4.92
CA LEU A 58 -7.13 -7.85 -4.06
C LEU A 58 -5.71 -8.40 -4.15
N ILE A 59 -5.03 -8.44 -3.01
CA ILE A 59 -3.75 -9.15 -2.85
C ILE A 59 -4.08 -10.50 -2.22
N THR A 60 -3.72 -11.58 -2.90
CA THR A 60 -4.11 -12.92 -2.47
C THR A 60 -3.35 -13.38 -1.23
N PRO A 61 -3.97 -14.22 -0.38
CA PRO A 61 -3.26 -14.85 0.73
C PRO A 61 -2.05 -15.67 0.30
N ASP A 62 -2.09 -16.27 -0.89
CA ASP A 62 -0.98 -17.05 -1.42
C ASP A 62 0.28 -16.20 -1.62
N LEU A 63 0.14 -15.00 -2.16
CA LEU A 63 1.26 -14.08 -2.32
C LEU A 63 1.84 -13.69 -0.95
N LEU A 64 0.99 -13.36 0.01
CA LEU A 64 1.42 -12.97 1.35
C LEU A 64 2.16 -14.11 2.05
N ASN A 65 1.63 -15.33 1.96
CA ASN A 65 2.27 -16.51 2.55
C ASN A 65 3.63 -16.79 1.91
N GLU A 66 3.75 -16.66 0.61
CA GLU A 66 5.00 -16.84 -0.12
C GLU A 66 6.04 -15.81 0.32
N LEU A 67 5.65 -14.55 0.44
CA LEU A 67 6.54 -13.49 0.89
C LEU A 67 6.97 -13.70 2.34
N GLU A 68 6.06 -14.07 3.22
CA GLU A 68 6.40 -14.34 4.62
C GLU A 68 7.38 -15.49 4.76
N LYS A 69 7.25 -16.54 3.95
CA LYS A 69 8.22 -17.64 3.92
C LYS A 69 9.61 -17.17 3.50
N LYS A 70 9.68 -16.34 2.46
CA LYS A 70 10.96 -15.79 1.98
C LYS A 70 11.63 -14.89 3.01
N LEU A 71 10.84 -14.17 3.79
CA LEU A 71 11.36 -13.21 4.78
C LEU A 71 11.68 -13.84 6.13
N LYS A 72 11.21 -15.07 6.36
CA LYS A 72 11.42 -15.75 7.63
C LYS A 72 12.92 -15.92 7.94
N GLY A 73 13.32 -15.55 9.16
CA GLY A 73 14.71 -15.60 9.58
C GLY A 73 15.57 -14.43 9.12
N THR A 74 14.98 -13.47 8.40
CA THR A 74 15.66 -12.22 8.02
C THR A 74 15.24 -11.08 8.95
N ASP A 75 15.91 -9.93 8.84
CA ASP A 75 15.53 -8.70 9.54
C ASP A 75 14.43 -7.92 8.82
N ARG A 76 13.85 -8.48 7.77
CA ARG A 76 12.82 -7.85 6.94
C ARG A 76 11.47 -8.49 7.17
N ALA A 77 10.42 -7.68 6.98
CA ALA A 77 9.03 -8.11 7.10
C ALA A 77 8.16 -7.32 6.15
N ILE A 78 6.94 -7.78 5.94
CA ILE A 78 5.91 -6.98 5.27
C ILE A 78 5.55 -5.86 6.24
N VAL A 79 5.74 -4.61 5.83
CA VAL A 79 5.45 -3.44 6.66
C VAL A 79 4.19 -2.71 6.22
N GLY A 80 3.69 -2.99 5.04
CA GLY A 80 2.47 -2.37 4.56
C GLY A 80 2.17 -2.69 3.11
N PHE A 81 1.22 -1.93 2.59
CA PHE A 81 0.68 -2.12 1.24
C PHE A 81 0.51 -0.78 0.57
N PHE A 82 0.51 -0.76 -0.75
CA PHE A 82 0.15 0.42 -1.51
C PHE A 82 -0.92 0.07 -2.54
N HIS A 83 -1.76 1.05 -2.85
CA HIS A 83 -2.72 0.93 -3.93
C HIS A 83 -3.11 2.32 -4.45
N SER A 84 -3.76 2.35 -5.60
CA SER A 84 -4.20 3.59 -6.22
C SER A 84 -5.72 3.74 -6.17
N HIS A 85 -6.16 5.00 -6.15
CA HIS A 85 -7.57 5.38 -6.25
C HIS A 85 -7.79 6.15 -7.55
N PRO A 86 -8.29 5.50 -8.62
CA PRO A 86 -8.62 6.21 -9.86
C PRO A 86 -9.80 7.17 -9.64
N GLU A 87 -9.58 8.45 -9.96
CA GLU A 87 -10.59 9.52 -9.96
C GLU A 87 -11.19 9.85 -8.59
N VAL A 88 -10.63 9.34 -7.49
CA VAL A 88 -11.08 9.65 -6.12
C VAL A 88 -9.89 10.02 -5.22
N PRO A 89 -10.15 10.73 -4.11
CA PRO A 89 -9.05 11.15 -3.22
C PRO A 89 -8.26 9.98 -2.64
N ALA A 90 -7.02 10.26 -2.22
CA ALA A 90 -6.10 9.29 -1.60
C ALA A 90 -6.47 9.03 -0.14
N ARG A 91 -7.71 8.65 0.11
CA ARG A 91 -8.25 8.33 1.44
C ARG A 91 -8.84 6.93 1.43
N PRO A 92 -8.75 6.21 2.55
CA PRO A 92 -9.33 4.87 2.63
C PRO A 92 -10.84 4.87 2.35
N SER A 93 -11.27 3.93 1.54
CA SER A 93 -12.69 3.67 1.28
C SER A 93 -13.25 2.72 2.32
N THR A 94 -14.58 2.51 2.31
CA THR A 94 -15.22 1.48 3.13
C THR A 94 -14.66 0.10 2.83
N TYR A 95 -14.44 -0.18 1.53
CA TYR A 95 -13.82 -1.43 1.11
C TYR A 95 -12.42 -1.58 1.71
N ASP A 96 -11.60 -0.52 1.69
CA ASP A 96 -10.27 -0.54 2.28
C ASP A 96 -10.33 -0.85 3.77
N GLN A 97 -11.26 -0.23 4.50
CA GLN A 97 -11.44 -0.46 5.93
C GLN A 97 -11.84 -1.91 6.24
N ASP A 98 -12.73 -2.48 5.45
CA ASP A 98 -13.21 -3.84 5.64
C ASP A 98 -12.11 -4.89 5.40
N HIS A 99 -11.12 -4.58 4.56
CA HIS A 99 -10.08 -5.51 4.14
C HIS A 99 -8.70 -5.21 4.72
N ALA A 100 -8.56 -4.13 5.49
CA ALA A 100 -7.28 -3.78 6.10
C ALA A 100 -7.05 -4.49 7.44
N TRP A 101 -5.80 -4.47 7.87
CA TRP A 101 -5.36 -5.01 9.15
C TRP A 101 -4.66 -3.90 9.94
N PRO A 102 -4.86 -3.83 11.26
CA PRO A 102 -4.08 -2.93 12.11
C PRO A 102 -2.58 -3.21 11.99
N TRP A 103 -1.77 -2.24 12.39
CA TRP A 103 -0.31 -2.28 12.38
C TRP A 103 0.33 -1.94 11.03
N TYR A 104 -0.18 -2.48 9.93
CA TYR A 104 0.40 -2.21 8.61
C TYR A 104 0.16 -0.76 8.18
N SER A 105 1.08 -0.25 7.36
CA SER A 105 0.92 1.05 6.70
C SER A 105 0.24 0.86 5.36
N TYR A 106 -0.69 1.76 5.03
CA TYR A 106 -1.43 1.74 3.76
C TYR A 106 -1.17 3.03 3.01
N VAL A 107 -0.35 2.96 1.98
CA VAL A 107 -0.04 4.11 1.12
C VAL A 107 -1.03 4.11 -0.05
N ILE A 108 -1.77 5.21 -0.18
CA ILE A 108 -2.78 5.38 -1.23
C ILE A 108 -2.37 6.55 -2.10
N VAL A 109 -2.40 6.35 -3.42
CA VAL A 109 -2.15 7.40 -4.41
C VAL A 109 -3.39 7.65 -5.25
N SER A 110 -3.78 8.90 -5.39
CA SER A 110 -4.87 9.30 -6.26
C SER A 110 -4.37 9.49 -7.69
N VAL A 111 -5.12 8.97 -8.66
CA VAL A 111 -4.80 9.10 -10.09
C VAL A 111 -5.99 9.74 -10.79
N ASN A 112 -5.83 10.99 -11.23
CA ASN A 112 -6.87 11.74 -11.93
C ASN A 112 -6.49 11.89 -13.39
N LYS A 113 -7.36 11.43 -14.29
CA LYS A 113 -7.16 11.50 -15.74
C LYS A 113 -5.81 10.93 -16.17
N GLY A 114 -5.40 9.82 -15.52
CA GLY A 114 -4.15 9.14 -15.82
C GLY A 114 -2.92 9.74 -15.20
N GLN A 115 -3.04 10.78 -14.38
CA GLN A 115 -1.92 11.41 -13.69
C GLN A 115 -1.97 11.17 -12.19
N ALA A 116 -0.91 10.59 -11.64
CA ALA A 116 -0.76 10.42 -10.22
C ALA A 116 -0.49 11.78 -9.55
N GLY A 117 -1.17 12.02 -8.44
CA GLY A 117 -1.07 13.27 -7.70
C GLY A 117 -0.90 13.03 -6.22
N GLU A 118 -1.97 13.29 -5.47
CA GLU A 118 -1.99 13.17 -4.02
C GLU A 118 -1.62 11.76 -3.57
N ILE A 119 -0.76 11.66 -2.56
CA ILE A 119 -0.36 10.40 -1.94
C ILE A 119 -0.32 10.58 -0.44
N HIS A 120 -0.95 9.65 0.29
CA HIS A 120 -1.03 9.68 1.75
C HIS A 120 -0.86 8.30 2.33
N ASN A 121 -0.43 8.25 3.58
CA ASN A 121 -0.23 7.00 4.32
C ASN A 121 -1.19 6.91 5.50
N TRP A 122 -1.75 5.74 5.71
CA TRP A 122 -2.80 5.48 6.68
C TRP A 122 -2.52 4.22 7.49
N LYS A 123 -3.05 4.20 8.71
CA LYS A 123 -2.97 3.04 9.59
C LYS A 123 -4.35 2.79 10.20
N LEU A 124 -4.82 1.56 10.12
CA LEU A 124 -6.11 1.19 10.72
C LEU A 124 -5.97 1.15 12.25
N LYS A 125 -6.94 1.73 12.96
CA LYS A 125 -7.00 1.64 14.42
C LYS A 125 -7.14 0.19 14.87
N ASP A 126 -6.64 -0.12 16.06
CA ASP A 126 -6.67 -1.48 16.60
C ASP A 126 -8.10 -2.01 16.75
N ASP A 127 -9.06 -1.15 17.06
CA ASP A 127 -10.47 -1.52 17.14
C ASP A 127 -11.17 -1.59 15.76
N ARG A 128 -10.45 -1.30 14.69
CA ARG A 128 -10.92 -1.32 13.30
C ARG A 128 -12.00 -0.29 12.96
N SER A 129 -12.22 0.68 13.83
CA SER A 129 -13.31 1.66 13.65
C SER A 129 -13.03 2.70 12.56
N ALA A 130 -11.76 3.03 12.33
CA ALA A 130 -11.37 4.04 11.38
C ALA A 130 -9.87 3.96 11.08
N PHE A 131 -9.44 4.68 10.05
CA PHE A 131 -8.02 4.90 9.78
C PHE A 131 -7.54 6.22 10.40
N ASP A 132 -6.30 6.22 10.87
CA ASP A 132 -5.57 7.42 11.22
C ASP A 132 -4.56 7.73 10.14
N ALA A 133 -4.33 9.01 9.88
CA ALA A 133 -3.20 9.42 9.07
C ALA A 133 -1.91 9.03 9.80
N GLU A 134 -1.03 8.31 9.13
CA GLU A 134 0.27 7.93 9.68
C GLU A 134 1.37 8.75 9.01
N LYS A 135 2.34 9.23 9.80
CA LYS A 135 3.43 10.03 9.29
C LYS A 135 4.26 9.26 8.26
N MET A 136 4.51 9.89 7.13
CA MET A 136 5.37 9.39 6.05
C MET A 136 6.57 10.33 5.92
N GLU A 137 7.77 9.78 6.07
CA GLU A 137 9.01 10.53 5.99
C GLU A 137 9.79 10.10 4.76
N LEU A 138 10.28 11.06 3.98
CA LEU A 138 11.13 10.79 2.82
C LEU A 138 12.59 10.77 3.24
N LEU A 139 13.28 9.73 2.80
CA LEU A 139 14.72 9.58 3.05
C LEU A 139 15.55 10.24 1.95
#